data_8a0208ccffb7618e66a4e2d5bb231ff2
#
_entry.id   8a0208ccffb7618e66a4e2d5bb231ff2
#
_cell.length_a   1.000
_cell.length_b   1.000
_cell.length_c   1.000
_cell.angle_alpha   90.00
_cell.angle_beta   90.00
_cell.angle_gamma   90.00
#
_symmetry.space_group_name_H-M   'P 1'
#
loop_
_entity.id
_entity.type
_entity.pdbx_description
1 polymer ?
#
loop_
_entity_poly.entity_id
_entity_poly.type
_entity_poly.pdbx_seq_one_letter_code
_entity_poly.pdbx_strand_id
1 'polypeptide(L)'
;SKAVLFLTMKILHLSSSDIAGGAARAAHRLHSGLRLSGHDSHMLVGKKSADEVEVHQYYGPRGLSDRFYRKRRRGKIAKDWQKSSVNRPAGFDRFTDDRSAHGRLLLEEINDYDIVNLHWVSEFVDLGEVLPELTSRVPVVWTLHDMNAMTGGCHYDAGCGRYQSQCGSCPQLGSTEAADLSRQIFDRKARAFGDIDANNLTIVTPSEWLGTCAESSTLLGKFPRQVIPYGLNLDDFTPRDR
;
A
#
# COMPACT_ATOMS: atom_id res chain seq x y z
N SER A 1 41.67 -1.96 -6.48
CA SER A 1 40.26 -1.62 -6.28
C SER A 1 39.45 -2.90 -6.41
N LYS A 2 38.82 -3.35 -5.31
CA LYS A 2 37.84 -4.44 -5.35
C LYS A 2 36.61 -3.89 -6.07
N ALA A 3 36.33 -4.39 -7.27
CA ALA A 3 35.04 -4.18 -7.91
C ALA A 3 33.97 -4.81 -7.02
N VAL A 4 33.15 -3.99 -6.38
CA VAL A 4 31.94 -4.46 -5.72
C VAL A 4 30.99 -4.84 -6.87
N LEU A 5 30.83 -6.14 -7.11
CA LEU A 5 29.78 -6.62 -7.99
C LEU A 5 28.46 -6.30 -7.31
N PHE A 6 27.80 -5.22 -7.71
CA PHE A 6 26.41 -5.01 -7.36
C PHE A 6 25.58 -6.05 -8.10
N LEU A 7 25.02 -7.01 -7.39
CA LEU A 7 24.03 -7.91 -7.94
C LEU A 7 22.85 -7.08 -8.46
N THR A 8 22.59 -7.12 -9.76
CA THR A 8 21.39 -6.54 -10.35
C THR A 8 20.18 -7.28 -9.78
N MET A 9 19.26 -6.58 -9.16
CA MET A 9 18.02 -7.14 -8.62
C MET A 9 16.86 -6.77 -9.53
N LYS A 10 15.92 -7.70 -9.67
CA LYS A 10 14.65 -7.48 -10.37
C LYS A 10 13.58 -7.06 -9.36
N ILE A 11 13.14 -5.82 -9.43
CA ILE A 11 12.29 -5.18 -8.40
C ILE A 11 10.96 -4.79 -9.02
N LEU A 12 9.85 -5.15 -8.36
CA LEU A 12 8.51 -4.70 -8.73
C LEU A 12 7.96 -3.72 -7.71
N HIS A 13 7.55 -2.55 -8.15
CA HIS A 13 6.78 -1.59 -7.35
C HIS A 13 5.29 -1.74 -7.62
N LEU A 14 4.48 -1.92 -6.57
CA LEU A 14 3.02 -1.90 -6.65
C LEU A 14 2.49 -0.58 -6.09
N SER A 15 1.71 0.14 -6.89
CA SER A 15 1.09 1.41 -6.48
C SER A 15 -0.26 1.59 -7.17
N SER A 16 -1.21 2.26 -6.52
CA SER A 16 -2.51 2.55 -7.15
C SER A 16 -2.39 3.48 -8.35
N SER A 17 -1.34 4.31 -8.41
CA SER A 17 -1.00 5.16 -9.56
C SER A 17 0.52 5.31 -9.66
N ASP A 18 1.00 5.68 -10.83
CA ASP A 18 2.42 5.96 -11.11
C ASP A 18 2.86 7.35 -10.64
N ILE A 19 2.15 8.43 -11.01
CA ILE A 19 2.53 9.82 -10.76
C ILE A 19 1.41 10.69 -10.16
N ALA A 20 0.20 10.17 -9.99
CA ALA A 20 -0.91 10.94 -9.45
C ALA A 20 -0.86 11.00 -7.92
N GLY A 21 -0.42 12.14 -7.39
CA GLY A 21 -0.31 12.39 -5.95
C GLY A 21 1.09 12.18 -5.37
N GLY A 22 1.27 12.56 -4.10
CA GLY A 22 2.58 12.57 -3.43
C GLY A 22 3.20 11.17 -3.30
N ALA A 23 2.42 10.20 -2.84
CA ALA A 23 2.84 8.81 -2.68
C ALA A 23 3.29 8.18 -4.01
N ALA A 24 2.50 8.37 -5.07
CA ALA A 24 2.80 7.88 -6.40
C ALA A 24 4.11 8.47 -6.95
N ARG A 25 4.29 9.80 -6.82
CA ARG A 25 5.53 10.47 -7.24
C ARG A 25 6.75 10.00 -6.44
N ALA A 26 6.60 9.70 -5.16
CA ALA A 26 7.68 9.16 -4.34
C ALA A 26 8.05 7.74 -4.78
N ALA A 27 7.07 6.89 -5.07
CA ALA A 27 7.27 5.56 -5.63
C ALA A 27 7.98 5.60 -6.99
N HIS A 28 7.53 6.50 -7.88
CA HIS A 28 8.12 6.67 -9.20
C HIS A 28 9.57 7.16 -9.12
N ARG A 29 9.89 8.12 -8.22
CA ARG A 29 11.29 8.56 -8.02
C ARG A 29 12.19 7.43 -7.52
N LEU A 30 11.68 6.58 -6.61
CA LEU A 30 12.44 5.42 -6.15
C LEU A 30 12.68 4.44 -7.28
N HIS A 31 11.66 4.11 -8.07
CA HIS A 31 11.77 3.29 -9.27
C HIS A 31 12.85 3.83 -10.23
N SER A 32 12.78 5.10 -10.58
CA SER A 32 13.74 5.75 -11.48
C SER A 32 15.16 5.74 -10.90
N GLY A 33 15.31 6.01 -9.59
CA GLY A 33 16.61 5.97 -8.90
C GLY A 33 17.23 4.58 -8.88
N LEU A 34 16.45 3.53 -8.68
CA LEU A 34 16.92 2.15 -8.72
C LEU A 34 17.38 1.75 -10.14
N ARG A 35 16.68 2.19 -11.17
CA ARG A 35 17.11 1.99 -12.57
C ARG A 35 18.43 2.70 -12.88
N LEU A 36 18.56 3.96 -12.45
CA LEU A 36 19.82 4.70 -12.59
C LEU A 36 20.98 4.03 -11.83
N SER A 37 20.67 3.30 -10.77
CA SER A 37 21.65 2.52 -10.01
C SER A 37 21.95 1.13 -10.59
N GLY A 38 21.36 0.78 -11.75
CA GLY A 38 21.63 -0.46 -12.48
C GLY A 38 20.75 -1.65 -12.08
N HIS A 39 19.67 -1.44 -11.33
CA HIS A 39 18.69 -2.47 -11.03
C HIS A 39 17.62 -2.59 -12.13
N ASP A 40 17.07 -3.80 -12.30
CA ASP A 40 15.94 -4.08 -13.21
C ASP A 40 14.62 -3.77 -12.46
N SER A 41 14.22 -2.49 -12.47
CA SER A 41 13.06 -2.00 -11.71
C SER A 41 11.86 -1.78 -12.62
N HIS A 42 10.69 -2.27 -12.20
CA HIS A 42 9.40 -2.16 -12.87
C HIS A 42 8.33 -1.62 -11.93
N MET A 43 7.29 -1.00 -12.49
CA MET A 43 6.09 -0.63 -11.74
C MET A 43 4.86 -1.31 -12.33
N LEU A 44 4.01 -1.91 -11.48
CA LEU A 44 2.66 -2.36 -11.83
C LEU A 44 1.66 -1.49 -11.08
N VAL A 45 0.82 -0.76 -11.82
CA VAL A 45 -0.04 0.27 -11.26
C VAL A 45 -1.52 0.06 -11.62
N GLY A 46 -2.41 0.51 -10.74
CA GLY A 46 -3.85 0.52 -11.03
C GLY A 46 -4.21 1.54 -12.12
N LYS A 47 -3.51 2.68 -12.15
CA LYS A 47 -3.70 3.74 -13.16
C LYS A 47 -2.33 4.24 -13.63
N LYS A 48 -2.08 4.11 -14.91
CA LYS A 48 -0.88 4.65 -15.57
C LYS A 48 -1.17 6.00 -16.22
N SER A 49 -0.26 6.94 -16.06
CA SER A 49 -0.30 8.28 -16.67
C SER A 49 1.05 8.65 -17.30
N ALA A 50 2.18 8.10 -16.81
CA ALA A 50 3.49 8.29 -17.40
C ALA A 50 3.68 7.44 -18.66
N ASP A 51 4.41 7.98 -19.64
CA ASP A 51 4.76 7.26 -20.87
C ASP A 51 6.14 6.60 -20.71
N GLU A 52 6.23 5.60 -19.82
CA GLU A 52 7.44 4.83 -19.56
C GLU A 52 7.18 3.35 -19.82
N VAL A 53 8.14 2.65 -20.45
CA VAL A 53 8.01 1.24 -20.85
C VAL A 53 7.92 0.32 -19.65
N GLU A 54 8.67 0.61 -18.59
CA GLU A 54 8.77 -0.21 -17.38
C GLU A 54 7.64 0.06 -16.37
N VAL A 55 6.74 0.97 -16.69
CA VAL A 55 5.51 1.20 -15.94
C VAL A 55 4.35 0.52 -16.66
N HIS A 56 3.72 -0.45 -16.00
CA HIS A 56 2.64 -1.25 -16.57
C HIS A 56 1.33 -0.98 -15.83
N GLN A 57 0.23 -0.79 -16.59
CA GLN A 57 -1.08 -0.71 -15.99
C GLN A 57 -1.71 -2.09 -15.87
N TYR A 58 -2.21 -2.42 -14.69
CA TYR A 58 -2.99 -3.64 -14.47
C TYR A 58 -4.43 -3.48 -14.92
N TYR A 59 -4.84 -4.29 -15.85
CA TYR A 59 -6.23 -4.33 -16.33
C TYR A 59 -7.01 -5.53 -15.80
N GLY A 60 -6.30 -6.53 -15.26
CA GLY A 60 -6.84 -7.82 -14.85
C GLY A 60 -7.22 -8.73 -16.04
N PRO A 61 -7.43 -10.01 -15.76
CA PRO A 61 -7.84 -10.98 -16.76
C PRO A 61 -9.12 -10.57 -17.48
N ARG A 62 -9.22 -10.89 -18.78
CA ARG A 62 -10.34 -10.46 -19.64
C ARG A 62 -11.49 -11.47 -19.72
N GLY A 63 -11.36 -12.64 -19.07
CA GLY A 63 -12.39 -13.69 -19.03
C GLY A 63 -13.73 -13.20 -18.49
N LEU A 64 -14.83 -13.81 -18.94
CA LEU A 64 -16.19 -13.44 -18.49
C LEU A 64 -16.35 -13.72 -16.98
N SER A 65 -15.82 -14.84 -16.50
CA SER A 65 -15.78 -15.22 -15.07
C SER A 65 -15.09 -14.15 -14.22
N ASP A 66 -13.91 -13.68 -14.70
CA ASP A 66 -13.09 -12.70 -13.96
C ASP A 66 -13.75 -11.32 -13.96
N ARG A 67 -14.38 -10.95 -15.06
CA ARG A 67 -15.17 -9.71 -15.14
C ARG A 67 -16.36 -9.75 -14.17
N PHE A 68 -17.07 -10.89 -14.09
CA PHE A 68 -18.16 -11.09 -13.15
C PHE A 68 -17.67 -11.06 -11.70
N TYR A 69 -16.59 -11.75 -11.40
CA TYR A 69 -15.92 -11.75 -10.10
C TYR A 69 -15.58 -10.32 -9.64
N ARG A 70 -14.88 -9.54 -10.48
CA ARG A 70 -14.52 -8.14 -10.17
C ARG A 70 -15.75 -7.25 -9.99
N LYS A 71 -16.78 -7.40 -10.84
CA LYS A 71 -18.03 -6.64 -10.73
C LYS A 71 -18.73 -6.92 -9.39
N ARG A 72 -18.82 -8.18 -9.00
CA ARG A 72 -19.45 -8.59 -7.73
C ARG A 72 -18.68 -8.04 -6.52
N ARG A 73 -17.35 -8.16 -6.53
CA ARG A 73 -16.50 -7.61 -5.46
C ARG A 73 -16.64 -6.09 -5.33
N ARG A 74 -16.54 -5.39 -6.44
CA ARG A 74 -16.71 -3.92 -6.45
C ARG A 74 -18.07 -3.52 -5.90
N GLY A 75 -19.14 -4.20 -6.29
CA GLY A 75 -20.49 -3.95 -5.79
C GLY A 75 -20.60 -4.18 -4.27
N LYS A 76 -19.99 -5.25 -3.75
CA LYS A 76 -19.99 -5.53 -2.31
C LYS A 76 -19.22 -4.44 -1.53
N ILE A 77 -18.02 -4.08 -1.96
CA ILE A 77 -17.20 -3.03 -1.32
C ILE A 77 -17.96 -1.70 -1.34
N ALA A 78 -18.53 -1.31 -2.48
CA ALA A 78 -19.31 -0.08 -2.60
C ALA A 78 -20.54 -0.07 -1.68
N LYS A 79 -21.27 -1.19 -1.59
CA LYS A 79 -22.42 -1.32 -0.69
C LYS A 79 -22.04 -1.17 0.78
N ASP A 80 -20.94 -1.83 1.20
CA ASP A 80 -20.45 -1.74 2.59
C ASP A 80 -20.04 -0.29 2.90
N TRP A 81 -19.35 0.38 1.96
CA TRP A 81 -19.01 1.78 2.09
C TRP A 81 -20.23 2.70 2.19
N GLN A 82 -21.20 2.57 1.28
CA GLN A 82 -22.42 3.39 1.28
C GLN A 82 -23.16 3.27 2.61
N LYS A 83 -23.28 2.05 3.14
CA LYS A 83 -23.94 1.82 4.43
C LYS A 83 -23.18 2.50 5.59
N SER A 84 -21.87 2.48 5.58
CA SER A 84 -21.03 2.92 6.70
C SER A 84 -20.66 4.41 6.65
N SER A 85 -20.79 5.04 5.49
CA SER A 85 -20.44 6.47 5.31
C SER A 85 -21.59 7.45 5.46
N VAL A 86 -22.80 6.99 5.79
CA VAL A 86 -24.01 7.83 5.87
C VAL A 86 -23.84 8.98 6.86
N ASN A 87 -23.24 8.69 8.02
CA ASN A 87 -23.05 9.67 9.10
C ASN A 87 -21.62 10.23 9.13
N ARG A 88 -20.83 10.00 8.08
CA ARG A 88 -19.44 10.43 8.05
C ARG A 88 -19.33 11.95 8.14
N PRO A 89 -18.65 12.50 9.17
CA PRO A 89 -18.46 13.95 9.29
C PRO A 89 -17.58 14.49 8.15
N ALA A 90 -17.82 15.74 7.77
CA ALA A 90 -16.94 16.47 6.88
C ALA A 90 -15.60 16.81 7.56
N GLY A 91 -14.57 17.12 6.77
CA GLY A 91 -13.26 17.59 7.26
C GLY A 91 -12.25 16.48 7.57
N PHE A 92 -12.63 15.22 7.53
CA PHE A 92 -11.68 14.11 7.62
C PHE A 92 -11.09 13.76 6.25
N ASP A 93 -9.85 13.29 6.27
CA ASP A 93 -9.12 12.81 5.09
C ASP A 93 -9.78 11.55 4.50
N ARG A 94 -9.18 11.00 3.45
CA ARG A 94 -9.65 9.79 2.77
C ARG A 94 -9.83 8.62 3.74
N PHE A 95 -10.79 7.77 3.44
CA PHE A 95 -11.02 6.49 4.11
C PHE A 95 -11.20 5.41 3.05
N THR A 96 -10.44 4.32 3.10
CA THR A 96 -10.47 3.26 2.09
C THR A 96 -10.58 1.88 2.72
N ASP A 97 -11.24 0.99 1.99
CA ASP A 97 -11.33 -0.43 2.34
C ASP A 97 -10.01 -1.15 2.04
N ASP A 98 -9.70 -2.22 2.77
CA ASP A 98 -8.54 -3.09 2.57
C ASP A 98 -8.69 -4.05 1.39
N ARG A 99 -9.90 -4.16 0.85
CA ARG A 99 -10.25 -5.01 -0.29
C ARG A 99 -10.14 -4.24 -1.61
N SER A 100 -9.84 -4.97 -2.68
CA SER A 100 -9.92 -4.45 -4.04
C SER A 100 -10.88 -5.25 -4.92
N ALA A 101 -11.25 -4.68 -6.06
CA ALA A 101 -12.04 -5.40 -7.07
C ALA A 101 -11.23 -6.54 -7.70
N HIS A 102 -9.91 -6.47 -7.68
CA HIS A 102 -9.03 -7.46 -8.31
C HIS A 102 -8.87 -8.73 -7.48
N GLY A 103 -8.89 -8.61 -6.14
CA GLY A 103 -8.67 -9.75 -5.25
C GLY A 103 -7.36 -10.46 -5.58
N ARG A 104 -7.34 -11.78 -5.48
CA ARG A 104 -6.17 -12.61 -5.78
C ARG A 104 -5.72 -12.63 -7.26
N LEU A 105 -6.55 -12.14 -8.18
CA LEU A 105 -6.19 -12.12 -9.62
C LEU A 105 -4.93 -11.31 -9.90
N LEU A 106 -4.57 -10.37 -9.02
CA LEU A 106 -3.34 -9.58 -9.13
C LEU A 106 -2.07 -10.45 -9.00
N LEU A 107 -2.13 -11.54 -8.25
CA LEU A 107 -0.97 -12.43 -8.02
C LEU A 107 -0.47 -13.11 -9.30
N GLU A 108 -1.31 -13.23 -10.32
CA GLU A 108 -0.95 -13.84 -11.60
C GLU A 108 0.08 -13.01 -12.38
N GLU A 109 0.15 -11.69 -12.09
CA GLU A 109 1.09 -10.74 -12.73
C GLU A 109 2.40 -10.56 -11.93
N ILE A 110 2.49 -11.17 -10.72
CA ILE A 110 3.63 -10.98 -9.82
C ILE A 110 4.46 -12.26 -9.81
N ASN A 111 5.26 -12.45 -10.84
CA ASN A 111 6.14 -13.59 -10.95
C ASN A 111 7.56 -13.11 -11.30
N ASP A 112 8.57 -13.91 -10.90
CA ASP A 112 9.97 -13.74 -11.28
C ASP A 112 10.61 -12.39 -10.86
N TYR A 113 10.26 -11.89 -9.68
CA TYR A 113 10.91 -10.74 -9.05
C TYR A 113 11.68 -11.17 -7.80
N ASP A 114 12.81 -10.51 -7.53
CA ASP A 114 13.63 -10.74 -6.34
C ASP A 114 13.04 -10.03 -5.12
N ILE A 115 12.38 -8.89 -5.32
CA ILE A 115 11.72 -8.08 -4.29
C ILE A 115 10.45 -7.46 -4.88
N VAL A 116 9.40 -7.38 -4.05
CA VAL A 116 8.21 -6.56 -4.34
C VAL A 116 8.12 -5.43 -3.32
N ASN A 117 8.04 -4.19 -3.80
CA ASN A 117 7.84 -3.01 -2.97
C ASN A 117 6.41 -2.48 -3.11
N LEU A 118 5.64 -2.56 -2.03
CA LEU A 118 4.31 -1.95 -1.94
C LEU A 118 4.44 -0.47 -1.57
N HIS A 119 3.64 0.36 -2.22
CA HIS A 119 3.53 1.78 -1.90
C HIS A 119 2.12 2.13 -1.42
N TRP A 120 1.47 3.13 -2.01
CA TRP A 120 0.07 3.42 -1.75
C TRP A 120 -0.80 2.49 -2.61
N VAL A 121 -1.29 1.42 -2.00
CA VAL A 121 -1.95 0.30 -2.70
C VAL A 121 -3.46 0.23 -2.47
N SER A 122 -4.03 1.22 -1.77
CA SER A 122 -5.48 1.28 -1.50
C SER A 122 -6.30 1.18 -2.78
N GLU A 123 -7.41 0.46 -2.75
CA GLU A 123 -8.32 0.21 -3.87
C GLU A 123 -7.73 -0.64 -5.01
N PHE A 124 -6.42 -0.93 -4.98
CA PHE A 124 -5.70 -1.69 -6.00
C PHE A 124 -5.30 -3.08 -5.51
N VAL A 125 -4.61 -3.20 -4.39
CA VAL A 125 -4.23 -4.47 -3.80
C VAL A 125 -5.25 -4.87 -2.73
N ASP A 126 -5.73 -6.11 -2.80
CA ASP A 126 -6.54 -6.72 -1.75
C ASP A 126 -5.61 -7.28 -0.68
N LEU A 127 -5.54 -6.63 0.48
CA LEU A 127 -4.55 -7.00 1.49
C LEU A 127 -4.79 -8.40 2.05
N GLY A 128 -6.06 -8.80 2.22
CA GLY A 128 -6.40 -10.10 2.76
C GLY A 128 -6.11 -11.27 1.81
N GLU A 129 -6.31 -11.07 0.51
CA GLU A 129 -6.15 -12.13 -0.49
C GLU A 129 -4.76 -12.15 -1.15
N VAL A 130 -4.04 -11.02 -1.14
CA VAL A 130 -2.76 -10.89 -1.86
C VAL A 130 -1.57 -10.99 -0.91
N LEU A 131 -1.60 -10.29 0.21
CA LEU A 131 -0.40 -10.07 1.01
C LEU A 131 0.18 -11.35 1.63
N PRO A 132 -0.61 -12.25 2.26
CA PRO A 132 -0.07 -13.50 2.80
C PRO A 132 0.57 -14.40 1.74
N GLU A 133 -0.08 -14.53 0.60
CA GLU A 133 0.43 -15.32 -0.52
C GLU A 133 1.68 -14.68 -1.15
N LEU A 134 1.69 -13.37 -1.33
CA LEU A 134 2.81 -12.63 -1.90
C LEU A 134 4.06 -12.79 -1.03
N THR A 135 3.93 -12.58 0.28
CA THR A 135 5.05 -12.71 1.24
C THR A 135 5.56 -14.13 1.38
N SER A 136 4.75 -15.14 1.05
CA SER A 136 5.22 -16.53 1.02
C SER A 136 6.08 -16.87 -0.20
N ARG A 137 6.01 -16.04 -1.28
CA ARG A 137 6.70 -16.29 -2.55
C ARG A 137 7.97 -15.44 -2.70
N VAL A 138 7.96 -14.21 -2.20
CA VAL A 138 9.01 -13.21 -2.44
C VAL A 138 9.13 -12.28 -1.23
N PRO A 139 10.35 -11.81 -0.88
CA PRO A 139 10.53 -10.76 0.10
C PRO A 139 9.75 -9.49 -0.28
N VAL A 140 9.00 -8.95 0.66
CA VAL A 140 8.18 -7.75 0.45
C VAL A 140 8.71 -6.60 1.30
N VAL A 141 8.88 -5.46 0.68
CA VAL A 141 9.07 -4.17 1.34
C VAL A 141 7.77 -3.38 1.23
N TRP A 142 7.29 -2.79 2.31
CA TRP A 142 6.15 -1.88 2.25
C TRP A 142 6.58 -0.47 2.63
N THR A 143 6.74 0.38 1.64
CA THR A 143 7.02 1.81 1.85
C THR A 143 5.70 2.52 2.15
N LEU A 144 5.50 2.87 3.42
CA LEU A 144 4.31 3.58 3.88
C LEU A 144 4.37 5.05 3.47
N HIS A 145 3.22 5.60 3.11
CA HIS A 145 3.04 7.01 2.78
C HIS A 145 2.06 7.71 3.71
N ASP A 146 1.28 6.93 4.44
CA ASP A 146 0.28 7.33 5.42
C ASP A 146 0.04 6.20 6.43
N MET A 147 -0.97 6.34 7.27
CA MET A 147 -1.30 5.36 8.31
C MET A 147 -2.26 4.26 7.85
N ASN A 148 -2.73 4.25 6.59
CA ASN A 148 -3.78 3.32 6.16
C ASN A 148 -3.44 1.85 6.41
N ALA A 149 -2.18 1.44 6.20
CA ALA A 149 -1.74 0.06 6.43
C ALA A 149 -2.03 -0.44 7.86
N MET A 150 -1.93 0.45 8.86
CA MET A 150 -2.05 0.12 10.27
C MET A 150 -3.41 0.47 10.89
N THR A 151 -4.35 1.03 10.13
CA THR A 151 -5.66 1.49 10.63
C THR A 151 -6.81 0.66 10.10
N GLY A 152 -8.01 0.92 10.60
CA GLY A 152 -9.27 0.36 10.09
C GLY A 152 -9.81 1.08 8.86
N GLY A 153 -8.95 1.75 8.05
CA GLY A 153 -9.33 2.38 6.79
C GLY A 153 -9.01 3.86 6.66
N CYS A 154 -8.80 4.59 7.77
CA CYS A 154 -8.39 5.99 7.70
C CYS A 154 -6.92 6.11 7.28
N HIS A 155 -6.57 7.22 6.62
CA HIS A 155 -5.20 7.51 6.17
C HIS A 155 -4.41 8.30 7.22
N TYR A 156 -5.11 9.00 8.11
CA TYR A 156 -4.57 9.60 9.34
C TYR A 156 -5.58 9.38 10.45
N ASP A 157 -5.13 9.08 11.65
CA ASP A 157 -5.99 8.70 12.76
C ASP A 157 -6.71 9.90 13.41
N ALA A 158 -6.31 11.12 13.08
CA ALA A 158 -6.82 12.38 13.63
C ALA A 158 -6.84 12.40 15.17
N GLY A 159 -5.84 11.79 15.80
CA GLY A 159 -5.72 11.70 17.26
C GLY A 159 -6.58 10.63 17.92
N CYS A 160 -7.25 9.77 17.14
CA CYS A 160 -8.07 8.68 17.66
C CYS A 160 -7.26 7.60 18.41
N GLY A 161 -6.03 7.30 17.95
CA GLY A 161 -5.07 6.38 18.57
C GLY A 161 -5.44 4.89 18.54
N ARG A 162 -6.61 4.52 18.01
CA ARG A 162 -7.13 3.13 18.11
C ARG A 162 -6.36 2.11 17.29
N TYR A 163 -5.54 2.54 16.33
CA TYR A 163 -4.63 1.66 15.59
C TYR A 163 -3.61 0.95 16.50
N GLN A 164 -3.35 1.49 17.69
CA GLN A 164 -2.46 0.90 18.69
C GLN A 164 -3.08 -0.28 19.43
N SER A 165 -4.39 -0.41 19.37
CA SER A 165 -5.13 -1.51 20.01
C SER A 165 -6.09 -2.18 19.04
N GLN A 166 -7.23 -1.57 18.77
CA GLN A 166 -8.24 -2.12 17.88
C GLN A 166 -9.21 -1.04 17.40
N CYS A 167 -9.39 -0.90 16.09
CA CYS A 167 -10.39 -0.01 15.51
C CYS A 167 -11.82 -0.47 15.80
N GLY A 168 -12.78 0.44 15.65
CA GLY A 168 -14.21 0.30 15.92
C GLY A 168 -14.77 1.58 16.52
N SER A 169 -16.09 1.78 16.54
CA SER A 169 -16.75 3.03 16.94
C SER A 169 -16.02 4.26 16.37
N CYS A 170 -15.82 4.24 15.05
CA CYS A 170 -14.88 5.12 14.37
C CYS A 170 -15.41 6.55 14.27
N PRO A 171 -14.70 7.55 14.83
CA PRO A 171 -15.15 8.95 14.75
C PRO A 171 -15.16 9.46 13.31
N GLN A 172 -14.27 8.95 12.45
CA GLN A 172 -14.22 9.35 11.02
C GLN A 172 -15.37 8.76 10.19
N LEU A 173 -16.06 7.75 10.69
CA LEU A 173 -17.31 7.24 10.09
C LEU A 173 -18.55 7.80 10.78
N GLY A 174 -18.40 8.60 11.85
CA GLY A 174 -19.50 9.04 12.70
C GLY A 174 -20.21 7.86 13.38
N SER A 175 -19.49 6.78 13.64
CA SER A 175 -20.05 5.53 14.15
C SER A 175 -19.79 5.36 15.64
N THR A 176 -20.84 4.93 16.36
CA THR A 176 -20.76 4.49 17.77
C THR A 176 -20.72 2.96 17.90
N GLU A 177 -20.91 2.26 16.79
CA GLU A 177 -20.95 0.78 16.74
C GLU A 177 -19.56 0.18 16.87
N ALA A 178 -19.35 -0.69 17.86
CA ALA A 178 -18.06 -1.35 18.08
C ALA A 178 -17.63 -2.23 16.91
N ALA A 179 -18.57 -2.83 16.17
CA ALA A 179 -18.35 -3.71 15.02
C ALA A 179 -18.61 -3.01 13.66
N ASP A 180 -18.30 -1.72 13.57
CA ASP A 180 -18.44 -0.92 12.37
C ASP A 180 -17.48 -1.33 11.24
N LEU A 181 -17.51 -0.63 10.10
CA LEU A 181 -16.65 -0.94 8.96
C LEU A 181 -15.16 -0.85 9.33
N SER A 182 -14.78 0.11 10.19
CA SER A 182 -13.38 0.25 10.60
C SER A 182 -12.88 -0.96 11.37
N ARG A 183 -13.72 -1.54 12.22
CA ARG A 183 -13.43 -2.79 12.93
C ARG A 183 -13.30 -3.95 11.96
N GLN A 184 -14.22 -4.07 11.02
CA GLN A 184 -14.20 -5.15 10.04
C GLN A 184 -12.94 -5.11 9.16
N ILE A 185 -12.52 -3.92 8.73
CA ILE A 185 -11.26 -3.71 7.99
C ILE A 185 -10.06 -4.11 8.86
N PHE A 186 -10.02 -3.60 10.09
CA PHE A 186 -8.93 -3.88 11.03
C PHE A 186 -8.77 -5.37 11.30
N ASP A 187 -9.88 -6.09 11.55
CA ASP A 187 -9.86 -7.53 11.82
C ASP A 187 -9.45 -8.35 10.58
N ARG A 188 -9.80 -7.90 9.35
CA ARG A 188 -9.30 -8.54 8.12
C ARG A 188 -7.80 -8.36 7.96
N LYS A 189 -7.29 -7.13 8.18
CA LYS A 189 -5.85 -6.85 8.16
C LYS A 189 -5.12 -7.64 9.25
N ALA A 190 -5.67 -7.71 10.47
CA ALA A 190 -5.07 -8.48 11.56
C ALA A 190 -4.89 -9.95 11.20
N ARG A 191 -5.89 -10.56 10.55
CA ARG A 191 -5.74 -11.93 10.04
C ARG A 191 -4.67 -12.03 8.97
N ALA A 192 -4.71 -11.17 7.95
CA ALA A 192 -3.74 -11.19 6.86
C ALA A 192 -2.30 -11.01 7.37
N PHE A 193 -2.08 -10.06 8.27
CA PHE A 193 -0.75 -9.85 8.85
C PHE A 193 -0.36 -10.97 9.84
N GLY A 194 -1.34 -11.57 10.53
CA GLY A 194 -1.12 -12.68 11.44
C GLY A 194 -0.41 -13.86 10.77
N ASP A 195 -0.78 -14.15 9.53
CA ASP A 195 -0.28 -15.29 8.74
C ASP A 195 1.10 -15.03 8.10
N ILE A 196 1.65 -13.81 8.21
CA ILE A 196 2.94 -13.44 7.60
C ILE A 196 4.10 -13.69 8.57
N ASP A 197 5.13 -14.40 8.08
CA ASP A 197 6.43 -14.46 8.76
C ASP A 197 7.06 -13.06 8.80
N ALA A 198 7.48 -12.61 9.99
CA ALA A 198 8.06 -11.29 10.18
C ALA A 198 9.30 -11.03 9.31
N ASN A 199 10.04 -12.08 8.92
CA ASN A 199 11.21 -11.94 8.05
C ASN A 199 10.87 -11.68 6.58
N ASN A 200 9.64 -11.91 6.16
CA ASN A 200 9.23 -11.76 4.76
C ASN A 200 8.57 -10.41 4.44
N LEU A 201 8.38 -9.56 5.44
CA LEU A 201 7.82 -8.20 5.27
C LEU A 201 8.64 -7.18 6.05
N THR A 202 9.22 -6.22 5.36
CA THR A 202 9.90 -5.07 5.96
C THR A 202 9.10 -3.81 5.75
N ILE A 203 8.88 -3.03 6.81
CA ILE A 203 8.20 -1.74 6.75
C ILE A 203 9.23 -0.63 6.56
N VAL A 204 9.02 0.21 5.55
CA VAL A 204 9.81 1.43 5.34
C VAL A 204 8.91 2.65 5.54
N THR A 205 9.40 3.63 6.30
CA THR A 205 8.67 4.88 6.56
C THR A 205 9.54 6.10 6.18
N PRO A 206 8.91 7.17 5.63
CA PRO A 206 9.66 8.37 5.20
C PRO A 206 10.05 9.29 6.35
N SER A 207 9.59 9.03 7.56
CA SER A 207 9.82 9.86 8.74
C SER A 207 9.81 9.03 10.02
N GLU A 208 10.52 9.53 11.04
CA GLU A 208 10.51 8.95 12.39
C GLU A 208 9.11 8.91 12.98
N TRP A 209 8.30 9.96 12.75
CA TRP A 209 6.92 10.00 13.24
C TRP A 209 6.11 8.80 12.74
N LEU A 210 6.10 8.56 11.42
CA LEU A 210 5.34 7.42 10.85
C LEU A 210 5.96 6.08 11.28
N GLY A 211 7.29 6.04 11.46
CA GLY A 211 8.01 4.90 12.02
C GLY A 211 7.53 4.54 13.42
N THR A 212 7.42 5.53 14.31
CA THR A 212 6.91 5.35 15.68
C THR A 212 5.44 4.92 15.67
N CYS A 213 4.63 5.46 14.76
CA CYS A 213 3.24 5.01 14.59
C CYS A 213 3.17 3.53 14.17
N ALA A 214 4.01 3.12 13.23
CA ALA A 214 4.05 1.72 12.77
C ALA A 214 4.51 0.76 13.89
N GLU A 215 5.50 1.16 14.68
CA GLU A 215 6.00 0.40 15.83
C GLU A 215 4.94 0.19 16.91
N SER A 216 4.20 1.24 17.23
CA SER A 216 3.13 1.19 18.24
C SER A 216 1.86 0.50 17.76
N SER A 217 1.75 0.21 16.47
CA SER A 217 0.58 -0.45 15.87
C SER A 217 0.53 -1.94 16.21
N THR A 218 -0.62 -2.42 16.65
CA THR A 218 -0.86 -3.86 16.83
C THR A 218 -0.79 -4.65 15.52
N LEU A 219 -0.98 -4.00 14.37
CA LEU A 219 -0.91 -4.65 13.06
C LEU A 219 0.51 -4.77 12.53
N LEU A 220 1.33 -3.74 12.69
CA LEU A 220 2.65 -3.64 12.04
C LEU A 220 3.82 -3.76 13.01
N GLY A 221 3.62 -3.62 14.32
CA GLY A 221 4.70 -3.57 15.31
C GLY A 221 5.61 -4.79 15.37
N LYS A 222 5.17 -5.95 14.86
CA LYS A 222 5.97 -7.19 14.81
C LYS A 222 6.99 -7.22 13.65
N PHE A 223 6.84 -6.37 12.63
CA PHE A 223 7.68 -6.43 11.44
C PHE A 223 8.94 -5.55 11.57
N PRO A 224 10.06 -5.97 10.98
CA PRO A 224 11.26 -5.13 10.86
C PRO A 224 10.92 -3.78 10.21
N ARG A 225 11.55 -2.72 10.70
CA ARG A 225 11.29 -1.36 10.26
C ARG A 225 12.57 -0.59 9.96
N GLN A 226 12.50 0.25 8.91
CA GLN A 226 13.55 1.19 8.54
C GLN A 226 12.93 2.57 8.26
N VAL A 227 13.60 3.64 8.71
CA VAL A 227 13.24 5.01 8.32
C VAL A 227 14.14 5.43 7.17
N ILE A 228 13.55 5.65 6.01
CA ILE A 228 14.23 6.06 4.78
C ILE A 228 13.47 7.25 4.20
N PRO A 229 13.97 8.49 4.35
CA PRO A 229 13.35 9.67 3.77
C PRO A 229 13.23 9.57 2.24
N TYR A 230 12.23 10.27 1.68
CA TYR A 230 12.08 10.30 0.22
C TYR A 230 13.28 10.96 -0.47
N GLY A 231 13.74 10.32 -1.53
CA GLY A 231 14.70 10.93 -2.45
C GLY A 231 14.09 12.08 -3.24
N LEU A 232 14.92 13.06 -3.58
CA LEU A 232 14.58 14.16 -4.47
C LEU A 232 15.58 14.21 -5.62
N ASN A 233 15.11 14.60 -6.80
CA ASN A 233 16.00 14.96 -7.91
C ASN A 233 16.58 16.35 -7.62
N LEU A 234 17.88 16.45 -7.41
CA LEU A 234 18.56 17.71 -7.07
C LEU A 234 18.62 18.67 -8.26
N ASP A 235 18.47 18.21 -9.49
CA ASP A 235 18.39 19.07 -10.67
C ASP A 235 17.07 19.83 -10.73
N ASP A 236 15.97 19.22 -10.22
CA ASP A 236 14.64 19.84 -10.17
C ASP A 236 14.44 20.70 -8.91
N PHE A 237 15.17 20.41 -7.83
CA PHE A 237 15.03 21.05 -6.52
C PHE A 237 16.31 21.76 -6.10
N THR A 238 16.68 22.78 -6.83
CA THR A 238 17.81 23.66 -6.48
C THR A 238 17.36 24.86 -5.63
N PRO A 239 18.20 25.36 -4.70
CA PRO A 239 17.95 26.63 -4.05
C PRO A 239 17.80 27.75 -5.09
N ARG A 240 16.75 28.56 -4.97
CA ARG A 240 16.56 29.74 -5.81
C ARG A 240 17.04 30.95 -5.05
N ASP A 241 17.74 31.88 -5.74
CA ASP A 241 18.03 33.19 -5.20
C ASP A 241 16.70 33.87 -4.85
N ARG A 242 16.65 34.54 -3.68
CA ARG A 242 15.49 35.25 -3.18
C ARG A 242 15.40 36.64 -3.84
#